data_d00896b3dc3d4c07c76df8b521c4bd75
#
_entry.id   d00896b3dc3d4c07c76df8b521c4bd75
#
_cell.length_a   1.000
_cell.length_b   1.000
_cell.length_c   1.000
_cell.angle_alpha   90.00
_cell.angle_beta   90.00
_cell.angle_gamma   90.00
#
_symmetry.space_group_name_H-M   'P 1'
#
loop_
_entity.id
_entity.type
_entity.pdbx_description
1 polymer ?
#
loop_
_entity_poly.entity_id
_entity_poly.type
_entity_poly.pdbx_seq_one_letter_code
_entity_poly.pdbx_strand_id
1 'polypeptide(L)' 'YIAMLAVAPNHRRLGLGRKLVMKTIEAMRDKGADEVILETEITNVAALRLYESIGFLRDKRMQSYYLNNNDAFKLKLMFH' A
#
# COMPACT_ATOMS: atom_id res chain seq x y z
N TYR A 1 -15.83 0.43 6.88
CA TYR A 1 -15.52 1.18 5.67
C TYR A 1 -14.15 0.78 5.11
N ILE A 2 -13.90 1.15 3.89
CA ILE A 2 -12.64 0.87 3.20
C ILE A 2 -11.75 2.11 3.31
N ALA A 3 -10.56 1.96 3.86
CA ALA A 3 -9.60 3.04 3.98
C ALA A 3 -8.61 3.01 2.81
N MET A 4 -8.27 4.17 2.29
CA MET A 4 -7.24 4.32 1.25
C MET A 4 -5.98 4.87 1.88
N LEU A 5 -4.86 4.20 1.64
CA LEU A 5 -3.56 4.65 2.10
C LEU A 5 -2.78 5.26 0.95
N ALA A 6 -2.41 6.52 1.09
CA ALA A 6 -1.57 7.21 0.12
C ALA A 6 -0.14 7.26 0.67
N VAL A 7 0.80 6.76 -0.12
CA VAL A 7 2.22 6.75 0.24
C VAL A 7 2.98 7.56 -0.80
N ALA A 8 3.83 8.46 -0.32
CA ALA A 8 4.64 9.28 -1.21
C ALA A 8 5.59 8.38 -2.03
N PRO A 9 5.67 8.58 -3.36
CA PRO A 9 6.46 7.72 -4.22
C PRO A 9 7.96 7.77 -3.97
N ASN A 10 8.44 8.75 -3.22
CA ASN A 10 9.86 8.95 -2.96
C ASN A 10 10.35 8.44 -1.61
N HIS A 11 9.59 7.56 -0.97
CA HIS A 11 10.02 6.98 0.30
C HIS A 11 11.18 6.02 0.09
N ARG A 12 12.39 6.49 0.41
CA ARG A 12 13.62 5.72 0.22
C ARG A 12 14.09 5.02 1.48
N ARG A 13 13.58 5.40 2.65
CA ARG A 13 13.99 4.82 3.95
C ARG A 13 12.94 3.81 4.39
N LEU A 14 13.13 2.58 3.96
CA LEU A 14 12.15 1.51 4.17
C LEU A 14 11.85 1.23 5.65
N GLY A 15 12.86 1.30 6.52
CA GLY A 15 12.66 1.08 7.96
C GLY A 15 11.73 2.11 8.60
N LEU A 16 11.95 3.38 8.28
CA LEU A 16 11.11 4.46 8.78
C LEU A 16 9.73 4.42 8.13
N GLY A 17 9.70 4.14 6.83
CA GLY A 17 8.44 4.01 6.11
C GLY A 17 7.56 2.88 6.67
N ARG A 18 8.17 1.75 7.03
CA ARG A 18 7.43 0.64 7.64
C ARG A 18 6.73 1.06 8.92
N LYS A 19 7.42 1.78 9.81
CA LYS A 19 6.82 2.25 11.05
C LYS A 19 5.65 3.19 10.81
N LEU A 20 5.79 4.12 9.87
CA LEU A 20 4.73 5.06 9.53
C LEU A 20 3.51 4.34 8.95
N VAL A 21 3.74 3.40 8.05
CA VAL A 21 2.66 2.61 7.46
C VAL A 21 1.95 1.79 8.52
N MET A 22 2.69 1.13 9.41
CA MET A 22 2.10 0.33 10.48
C MET A 22 1.24 1.17 11.42
N LYS A 23 1.72 2.35 11.81
CA LYS A 23 0.95 3.26 12.66
C LYS A 23 -0.31 3.76 11.97
N THR A 24 -0.21 4.06 10.68
CA THR A 24 -1.37 4.50 9.90
C THR A 24 -2.40 3.41 9.79
N ILE A 25 -1.97 2.17 9.55
CA ILE A 25 -2.86 1.01 9.49
C ILE A 25 -3.57 0.78 10.82
N GLU A 26 -2.84 0.87 11.93
CA GLU A 26 -3.44 0.74 13.25
C GLU A 26 -4.50 1.82 13.50
N ALA A 27 -4.22 3.05 13.12
CA ALA A 27 -5.18 4.15 13.25
C ALA A 27 -6.43 3.92 12.42
N MET A 28 -6.27 3.40 11.20
CA MET A 28 -7.41 3.07 10.33
C MET A 28 -8.26 1.96 10.94
N ARG A 29 -7.62 0.92 11.48
CA ARG A 29 -8.33 -0.17 12.17
C ARG A 29 -9.11 0.35 13.37
N ASP A 30 -8.48 1.21 14.18
CA ASP A 30 -9.11 1.76 15.37
C ASP A 30 -10.31 2.64 15.03
N LYS A 31 -10.33 3.24 13.84
CA LYS A 31 -11.46 4.01 13.34
C LYS A 31 -12.56 3.16 12.71
N GLY A 32 -12.40 1.84 12.70
CA GLY A 32 -13.40 0.93 12.21
C GLY A 32 -13.28 0.53 10.74
N ALA A 33 -12.11 0.74 10.13
CA ALA A 33 -11.92 0.28 8.76
C ALA A 33 -11.92 -1.25 8.69
N ASP A 34 -12.57 -1.79 7.68
CA ASP A 34 -12.61 -3.23 7.43
C ASP A 34 -11.43 -3.69 6.60
N GLU A 35 -10.95 -2.83 5.74
CA GLU A 35 -9.80 -3.11 4.89
C GLU A 35 -9.08 -1.82 4.53
N VAL A 36 -7.81 -1.96 4.16
CA VAL A 36 -6.99 -0.85 3.66
C VAL A 36 -6.56 -1.18 2.24
N ILE A 37 -6.68 -0.22 1.34
CA ILE A 37 -6.27 -0.35 -0.05
C ILE A 37 -5.17 0.66 -0.33
N LEU A 38 -4.15 0.23 -1.05
CA LEU A 38 -3.13 1.13 -1.58
C LEU A 38 -2.76 0.73 -3.00
N GLU A 39 -2.15 1.66 -3.71
CA GLU A 39 -1.73 1.44 -5.08
C GLU A 39 -0.26 1.82 -5.21
N THR A 40 0.50 1.02 -5.93
CA THR A 40 1.92 1.28 -6.17
C THR A 40 2.35 0.83 -7.55
N GLU A 41 3.34 1.50 -8.12
CA GLU A 41 3.88 1.10 -9.42
C GLU A 41 4.50 -0.29 -9.34
N ILE A 42 4.32 -1.09 -10.39
CA ILE A 42 4.89 -2.43 -10.46
C ILE A 42 6.42 -2.43 -10.44
N THR A 43 7.03 -1.32 -10.86
CA THR A 43 8.49 -1.16 -10.85
C THR A 43 9.05 -0.89 -9.46
N ASN A 44 8.20 -0.48 -8.52
CA ASN A 44 8.64 -0.20 -7.16
C ASN A 44 8.67 -1.48 -6.33
N VAL A 45 9.63 -2.34 -6.64
CA VAL A 45 9.76 -3.66 -6.02
C VAL A 45 9.96 -3.57 -4.52
N ALA A 46 10.74 -2.59 -4.06
CA ALA A 46 11.00 -2.40 -2.63
C ALA A 46 9.71 -2.09 -1.86
N ALA A 47 8.84 -1.24 -2.43
CA ALA A 47 7.55 -0.92 -1.81
C ALA A 47 6.64 -2.15 -1.81
N LEU A 48 6.58 -2.89 -2.91
CA LEU A 48 5.78 -4.11 -2.99
C LEU A 48 6.19 -5.11 -1.91
N ARG A 49 7.49 -5.33 -1.75
CA ARG A 49 8.01 -6.23 -0.71
C ARG A 49 7.66 -5.75 0.70
N LEU A 50 7.76 -4.44 0.93
CA LEU A 50 7.41 -3.86 2.21
C LEU A 50 5.95 -4.13 2.56
N TYR A 51 5.04 -3.81 1.64
CA TYR A 51 3.61 -3.97 1.89
C TYR A 51 3.22 -5.44 2.02
N GLU A 52 3.78 -6.30 1.19
CA GLU A 52 3.54 -7.74 1.30
C GLU A 52 4.05 -8.31 2.62
N SER A 53 5.17 -7.80 3.14
CA SER A 53 5.70 -8.22 4.44
C SER A 53 4.80 -7.80 5.61
N ILE A 54 4.02 -6.74 5.43
CA ILE A 54 3.05 -6.29 6.43
C ILE A 54 1.77 -7.13 6.39
N GLY A 55 1.47 -7.74 5.24
CA GLY A 55 0.30 -8.59 5.08
C GLY A 55 -0.61 -8.20 3.92
N PHE A 56 -0.23 -7.20 3.14
CA PHE A 56 -1.01 -6.82 1.96
C PHE A 56 -0.93 -7.91 0.90
N LEU A 57 -2.05 -8.13 0.23
CA LEU A 57 -2.14 -9.05 -0.91
C LEU A 57 -2.35 -8.26 -2.18
N ARG A 58 -1.77 -8.75 -3.27
CA ARG A 58 -1.99 -8.15 -4.59
C ARG A 58 -3.39 -8.52 -5.05
N ASP A 59 -4.22 -7.50 -5.27
CA ASP A 59 -5.61 -7.69 -5.65
C ASP A 59 -5.80 -7.55 -7.15
N LYS A 60 -5.22 -6.50 -7.75
CA LYS A 60 -5.45 -6.20 -9.16
C LYS A 60 -4.27 -5.48 -9.76
N ARG A 61 -3.95 -5.80 -11.03
CA ARG A 61 -2.99 -5.06 -11.82
C ARG A 61 -3.76 -4.07 -12.70
N MET A 62 -3.36 -2.79 -12.65
CA MET A 62 -3.96 -1.73 -13.43
C MET A 62 -2.97 -1.26 -14.47
N GLN A 63 -3.35 -1.35 -15.76
CA GLN A 63 -2.47 -1.03 -16.87
C GLN A 63 -2.37 0.47 -17.09
N SER A 64 -1.12 0.94 -17.35
CA SER A 64 -0.84 2.35 -17.70
C SER A 64 -1.46 3.33 -16.71
N TYR A 65 -1.43 3.00 -15.43
CA TYR A 65 -2.12 3.76 -14.39
C TYR A 65 -1.46 5.10 -14.12
N TYR A 66 -0.13 5.17 -14.20
CA TYR A 66 0.62 6.38 -13.92
C TYR A 66 0.93 7.15 -15.20
N LEU A 67 1.26 8.45 -15.05
CA LEU A 67 1.58 9.32 -16.19
C LEU A 67 2.78 8.83 -17.02
N ASN A 68 3.67 8.05 -16.43
CA ASN A 68 4.80 7.46 -17.13
C ASN A 68 4.46 6.15 -17.84
N ASN A 69 3.17 5.82 -17.94
CA ASN A 69 2.65 4.60 -18.56
C ASN A 69 3.05 3.30 -17.83
N ASN A 70 3.56 3.40 -16.62
CA ASN A 70 3.81 2.20 -15.82
C ASN A 70 2.50 1.65 -15.26
N ASP A 71 2.42 0.33 -15.20
CA ASP A 71 1.30 -0.33 -14.54
C ASP A 71 1.41 -0.17 -13.02
N ALA A 72 0.30 -0.36 -12.35
CA ALA A 72 0.23 -0.35 -10.90
C ALA A 72 -0.39 -1.63 -10.38
N PHE A 73 -0.03 -2.00 -9.15
CA PHE A 73 -0.78 -3.00 -8.40
C PHE A 73 -1.66 -2.33 -7.36
N LYS A 74 -2.88 -2.82 -7.26
CA LYS A 74 -3.77 -2.52 -6.16
C LYS A 74 -3.55 -3.59 -5.09
N LEU A 75 -3.16 -3.16 -3.90
CA LEU A 75 -2.89 -4.05 -2.78
C LEU A 75 -3.98 -3.87 -1.72
N LYS A 76 -4.30 -4.95 -1.04
CA LYS A 76 -5.40 -4.98 -0.08
C LYS A 76 -4.95 -5.66 1.21
N LEU A 77 -5.29 -5.05 2.34
CA LEU A 77 -5.10 -5.63 3.67
C LEU A 77 -6.46 -5.74 4.36
N MET A 78 -6.85 -6.93 4.72
CA MET A 78 -8.09 -7.20 5.45
C MET A 78 -7.79 -7.30 6.93
N PHE A 79 -8.67 -6.75 7.77
CA PHE A 79 -8.50 -6.77 9.22
C PHE A 79 -9.18 -7.95 9.92
N HIS A 80 -9.53 -8.95 9.15
CA HIS A 80 -10.14 -10.15 9.75
C HIS A 80 -9.46 -11.39 9.28
#